data_dc2d90661c4e71dfb7cb547b1ee86469
#
_entry.id   dc2d90661c4e71dfb7cb547b1ee86469
#
_cell.length_a   1.000
_cell.length_b   1.000
_cell.length_c   1.000
_cell.angle_alpha   90.00
_cell.angle_beta   90.00
_cell.angle_gamma   90.00
#
_symmetry.space_group_name_H-M   'P 1'
#
loop_
_entity.id
_entity.type
_entity.pdbx_description
1 polymer ?
#
loop_
_entity_poly.entity_id
_entity_poly.type
_entity_poly.pdbx_seq_one_letter_code
_entity_poly.pdbx_strand_id
1 'polypeptide(L)'
;RHAELQKRILERQRALGMTPVLQGFTGHVPAGIGNQSPAAKLQKITWAEWETVVLDRLDPLFGRIAAVFMEEQTKLFGTDHFYAADTFIEMIPPSGDTDYLSGIGRAIFDGMKATDPQAVWVLQGWPFFYARHFWTQPRIEAVLAPVPDERILLLDLFCEKTPVWSLTKAFCGKP
;
A
#
# COMPACT_ATOMS: atom_id res chain seq x y z
N ARG A 1 9.57 -16.38 -17.20
CA ARG A 1 10.73 -16.76 -16.37
C ARG A 1 10.59 -16.28 -14.93
N HIS A 2 10.39 -14.97 -14.68
CA HIS A 2 10.30 -14.44 -13.32
C HIS A 2 9.06 -14.94 -12.57
N ALA A 3 7.89 -15.00 -13.22
CA ALA A 3 6.67 -15.53 -12.62
C ALA A 3 6.83 -16.99 -12.17
N GLU A 4 7.48 -17.85 -12.96
CA GLU A 4 7.73 -19.23 -12.58
C GLU A 4 8.70 -19.35 -11.39
N LEU A 5 9.72 -18.49 -11.33
CA LEU A 5 10.58 -18.42 -10.15
C LEU A 5 9.81 -17.99 -8.92
N GLN A 6 8.96 -16.96 -9.04
CA GLN A 6 8.13 -16.47 -7.93
C GLN A 6 7.19 -17.55 -7.39
N LYS A 7 6.54 -18.34 -8.26
CA LYS A 7 5.70 -19.47 -7.83
C LYS A 7 6.49 -20.46 -6.95
N ARG A 8 7.67 -20.86 -7.40
CA ARG A 8 8.54 -21.77 -6.64
C ARG A 8 8.99 -21.19 -5.30
N ILE A 9 9.25 -19.88 -5.24
CA ILE A 9 9.60 -19.19 -3.99
C ILE A 9 8.41 -19.27 -3.03
N LEU A 10 7.20 -18.90 -3.47
CA LEU A 10 6.00 -18.93 -2.65
C LEU A 10 5.66 -20.34 -2.15
N GLU A 11 5.76 -21.35 -3.02
CA GLU A 11 5.59 -22.76 -2.64
C GLU A 11 6.57 -23.15 -1.53
N ARG A 12 7.84 -22.73 -1.66
CA ARG A 12 8.86 -23.01 -0.66
C ARG A 12 8.62 -22.30 0.66
N GLN A 13 8.20 -21.04 0.62
CA GLN A 13 7.83 -20.27 1.82
C GLN A 13 6.70 -20.96 2.57
N ARG A 14 5.61 -21.31 1.88
CA ARG A 14 4.47 -22.05 2.48
C ARG A 14 4.89 -23.39 3.07
N ALA A 15 5.74 -24.14 2.37
CA ALA A 15 6.26 -25.42 2.85
C ALA A 15 7.14 -25.30 4.10
N LEU A 16 7.71 -24.12 4.37
CA LEU A 16 8.48 -23.81 5.57
C LEU A 16 7.60 -23.21 6.69
N GLY A 17 6.29 -23.15 6.52
CA GLY A 17 5.37 -22.56 7.50
C GLY A 17 5.39 -21.03 7.52
N MET A 18 5.96 -20.39 6.49
CA MET A 18 5.94 -18.93 6.34
C MET A 18 4.63 -18.50 5.68
N THR A 19 4.12 -17.33 6.06
CA THR A 19 3.00 -16.70 5.37
C THR A 19 3.55 -15.67 4.39
N PRO A 20 3.43 -15.89 3.06
CA PRO A 20 3.84 -14.92 2.07
C PRO A 20 3.02 -13.62 2.16
N VAL A 21 3.70 -12.50 1.97
CA VAL A 21 3.07 -11.19 1.79
C VAL A 21 3.24 -10.80 0.32
N LEU A 22 2.13 -10.67 -0.40
CA LEU A 22 2.15 -10.26 -1.80
C LEU A 22 1.97 -8.75 -1.93
N GLN A 23 2.21 -8.22 -3.13
CA GLN A 23 2.08 -6.79 -3.37
C GLN A 23 0.61 -6.39 -3.50
N GLY A 24 0.17 -5.38 -2.74
CA GLY A 24 -1.07 -4.66 -2.99
C GLY A 24 -0.86 -3.54 -4.02
N PHE A 25 -1.95 -3.06 -4.63
CA PHE A 25 -1.87 -1.96 -5.59
C PHE A 25 -1.75 -0.62 -4.86
N THR A 26 -0.69 0.13 -5.15
CA THR A 26 -0.38 1.43 -4.51
C THR A 26 -0.57 2.64 -5.42
N GLY A 27 -0.99 2.41 -6.66
CA GLY A 27 -1.21 3.47 -7.64
C GLY A 27 -0.08 3.63 -8.67
N HIS A 28 1.03 2.90 -8.57
CA HIS A 28 2.08 2.94 -9.59
C HIS A 28 1.58 2.32 -10.89
N VAL A 29 1.68 3.10 -11.98
CA VAL A 29 1.16 2.71 -13.29
C VAL A 29 2.20 3.02 -14.38
N PRO A 30 2.16 2.29 -15.52
CA PRO A 30 2.99 2.65 -16.68
C PRO A 30 2.68 4.07 -17.16
N ALA A 31 3.71 4.80 -17.60
CA ALA A 31 3.57 6.17 -18.09
C ALA A 31 2.56 6.30 -19.26
N GLY A 32 2.44 5.25 -20.07
CA GLY A 32 1.49 5.21 -21.20
C GLY A 32 0.01 5.18 -20.84
N ILE A 33 -0.34 5.02 -19.55
CA ILE A 33 -1.75 5.00 -19.11
C ILE A 33 -2.45 6.33 -19.45
N GLY A 34 -1.74 7.45 -19.39
CA GLY A 34 -2.29 8.76 -19.72
C GLY A 34 -2.77 8.89 -21.16
N ASN A 35 -2.19 8.14 -22.10
CA ASN A 35 -2.62 8.12 -23.50
C ASN A 35 -3.95 7.37 -23.66
N GLN A 36 -4.20 6.37 -22.83
CA GLN A 36 -5.42 5.56 -22.86
C GLN A 36 -6.53 6.15 -21.98
N SER A 37 -6.16 6.90 -20.99
CA SER A 37 -7.07 7.54 -20.02
C SER A 37 -6.65 8.99 -19.77
N PRO A 38 -6.91 9.92 -20.71
CA PRO A 38 -6.44 11.31 -20.62
C PRO A 38 -7.02 12.08 -19.40
N ALA A 39 -8.16 11.63 -18.88
CA ALA A 39 -8.78 12.22 -17.70
C ALA A 39 -8.21 11.70 -16.36
N ALA A 40 -7.33 10.70 -16.40
CA ALA A 40 -6.74 10.13 -15.18
C ALA A 40 -5.85 11.15 -14.47
N LYS A 41 -6.01 11.24 -13.15
CA LYS A 41 -5.20 12.12 -12.30
C LYS A 41 -3.85 11.45 -12.03
N LEU A 42 -2.88 11.78 -12.86
CA LEU A 42 -1.52 11.22 -12.81
C LEU A 42 -0.53 12.21 -12.21
N GLN A 43 0.33 11.73 -11.33
CA GLN A 43 1.46 12.46 -10.78
C GLN A 43 2.76 11.79 -11.23
N LYS A 44 3.68 12.58 -11.79
CA LYS A 44 5.05 12.14 -12.01
C LYS A 44 5.85 12.31 -10.73
N ILE A 45 6.61 11.31 -10.38
CA ILE A 45 7.45 11.30 -9.19
C ILE A 45 8.85 10.90 -9.62
N THR A 46 9.84 11.63 -9.11
CA THR A 46 11.25 11.30 -9.29
C THR A 46 11.80 10.76 -7.98
N TRP A 47 12.37 9.57 -8.02
CA TRP A 47 13.12 9.00 -6.92
C TRP A 47 14.54 8.71 -7.40
N ALA A 48 15.52 9.40 -6.84
CA ALA A 48 16.88 9.45 -7.37
C ALA A 48 16.89 9.87 -8.86
N GLU A 49 17.38 9.01 -9.75
CA GLU A 49 17.42 9.20 -11.20
C GLU A 49 16.20 8.60 -11.95
N TRP A 50 15.29 7.96 -11.22
CA TRP A 50 14.17 7.23 -11.82
C TRP A 50 12.88 8.04 -11.77
N GLU A 51 12.20 8.12 -12.91
CA GLU A 51 10.85 8.65 -12.97
C GLU A 51 9.82 7.51 -12.90
N THR A 52 8.77 7.73 -12.12
CA THR A 52 7.60 6.86 -12.08
C THR A 52 6.31 7.68 -12.16
N VAL A 53 5.24 7.03 -12.53
CA VAL A 53 3.91 7.65 -12.61
C VAL A 53 3.00 6.99 -11.60
N VAL A 54 2.32 7.80 -10.83
CA VAL A 54 1.37 7.36 -9.82
C VAL A 54 -0.01 7.92 -10.13
N LEU A 55 -0.99 7.03 -10.17
CA LEU A 55 -2.40 7.39 -10.27
C LEU A 55 -2.90 7.83 -8.89
N ASP A 56 -3.62 8.94 -8.83
CA ASP A 56 -4.27 9.38 -7.60
C ASP A 56 -5.21 8.28 -7.09
N ARG A 57 -5.11 7.96 -5.80
CA ARG A 57 -5.88 6.88 -5.16
C ARG A 57 -7.38 7.19 -5.12
N LEU A 58 -7.74 8.47 -5.22
CA LEU A 58 -9.13 8.92 -5.29
C LEU A 58 -9.65 9.06 -6.75
N ASP A 59 -8.81 8.75 -7.74
CA ASP A 59 -9.27 8.66 -9.13
C ASP A 59 -10.17 7.43 -9.29
N PRO A 60 -11.34 7.54 -9.98
CA PRO A 60 -12.22 6.39 -10.23
C PRO A 60 -11.54 5.22 -10.95
N LEU A 61 -10.45 5.47 -11.68
CA LEU A 61 -9.66 4.46 -12.35
C LEU A 61 -8.86 3.60 -11.37
N PHE A 62 -8.50 4.13 -10.20
CA PHE A 62 -7.69 3.43 -9.20
C PHE A 62 -8.31 2.09 -8.78
N GLY A 63 -9.57 2.08 -8.35
CA GLY A 63 -10.25 0.86 -7.92
C GLY A 63 -10.37 -0.18 -9.04
N ARG A 64 -10.58 0.26 -10.29
CA ARG A 64 -10.65 -0.64 -11.45
C ARG A 64 -9.30 -1.31 -11.75
N ILE A 65 -8.20 -0.54 -11.69
CA ILE A 65 -6.86 -1.11 -11.90
C ILE A 65 -6.49 -2.00 -10.72
N ALA A 66 -6.79 -1.58 -9.48
CA ALA A 66 -6.55 -2.39 -8.28
C ALA A 66 -7.22 -3.76 -8.39
N ALA A 67 -8.49 -3.81 -8.78
CA ALA A 67 -9.22 -5.08 -8.94
C ALA A 67 -8.53 -5.99 -9.97
N VAL A 68 -8.22 -5.49 -11.16
CA VAL A 68 -7.53 -6.28 -12.20
C VAL A 68 -6.16 -6.74 -11.74
N PHE A 69 -5.38 -5.85 -11.10
CA PHE A 69 -4.07 -6.20 -10.56
C PHE A 69 -4.14 -7.34 -9.54
N MET A 70 -5.06 -7.24 -8.58
CA MET A 70 -5.24 -8.23 -7.54
C MET A 70 -5.76 -9.57 -8.10
N GLU A 71 -6.71 -9.52 -9.05
CA GLU A 71 -7.22 -10.72 -9.73
C GLU A 71 -6.11 -11.46 -10.48
N GLU A 72 -5.35 -10.78 -11.31
CA GLU A 72 -4.26 -11.37 -12.09
C GLU A 72 -3.14 -11.92 -11.19
N GLN A 73 -2.82 -11.21 -10.11
CA GLN A 73 -1.86 -11.69 -9.12
C GLN A 73 -2.35 -12.97 -8.43
N THR A 74 -3.61 -13.00 -8.02
CA THR A 74 -4.22 -14.18 -7.38
C THR A 74 -4.28 -15.39 -8.33
N LYS A 75 -4.59 -15.18 -9.60
CA LYS A 75 -4.55 -16.25 -10.63
C LYS A 75 -3.15 -16.81 -10.80
N LEU A 76 -2.12 -15.98 -10.73
CA LEU A 76 -0.73 -16.39 -10.93
C LEU A 76 -0.11 -17.06 -9.72
N PHE A 77 -0.39 -16.57 -8.51
CA PHE A 77 0.37 -16.88 -7.29
C PHE A 77 -0.46 -17.44 -6.14
N GLY A 78 -1.80 -17.44 -6.28
CA GLY A 78 -2.70 -17.70 -5.16
C GLY A 78 -2.76 -16.52 -4.19
N THR A 79 -3.31 -16.75 -3.01
CA THR A 79 -3.34 -15.77 -1.93
C THR A 79 -3.07 -16.42 -0.59
N ASP A 80 -2.43 -15.67 0.30
CA ASP A 80 -2.28 -15.95 1.73
C ASP A 80 -2.90 -14.80 2.55
N HIS A 81 -3.70 -13.95 1.89
CA HIS A 81 -4.47 -12.84 2.41
C HIS A 81 -3.67 -11.63 2.91
N PHE A 82 -2.34 -11.64 2.88
CA PHE A 82 -1.49 -10.53 3.31
C PHE A 82 -0.91 -9.79 2.12
N TYR A 83 -1.14 -8.46 2.08
CA TYR A 83 -0.73 -7.62 0.94
C TYR A 83 0.02 -6.37 1.43
N ALA A 84 1.27 -6.22 0.99
CA ALA A 84 2.06 -5.02 1.25
C ALA A 84 1.63 -3.88 0.32
N ALA A 85 1.29 -2.73 0.88
CA ALA A 85 0.98 -1.54 0.11
C ALA A 85 1.52 -0.30 0.84
N ASP A 86 2.80 -0.02 0.62
CA ASP A 86 3.48 1.11 1.21
C ASP A 86 3.25 2.37 0.37
N THR A 87 2.07 2.97 0.53
CA THR A 87 1.77 4.22 -0.14
C THR A 87 2.55 5.36 0.51
N PHE A 88 3.16 6.23 -0.29
CA PHE A 88 4.00 7.34 0.16
C PHE A 88 5.25 6.95 0.98
N ILE A 89 5.89 5.82 0.66
CA ILE A 89 7.04 5.29 1.45
C ILE A 89 8.16 6.33 1.65
N GLU A 90 8.54 7.06 0.63
CA GLU A 90 9.51 8.16 0.68
C GLU A 90 9.00 9.40 -0.07
N MET A 91 7.73 9.68 0.10
CA MET A 91 7.01 10.75 -0.57
C MET A 91 6.10 11.46 0.42
N ILE A 92 5.76 12.69 0.10
CA ILE A 92 4.71 13.44 0.81
C ILE A 92 3.42 13.35 -0.01
N PRO A 93 2.28 13.01 0.63
CA PRO A 93 0.99 13.09 -0.03
C PRO A 93 0.70 14.46 -0.61
N PRO A 94 -0.04 14.58 -1.73
CA PRO A 94 -0.41 15.86 -2.32
C PRO A 94 -1.20 16.79 -1.40
N SER A 95 -1.91 16.23 -0.42
CA SER A 95 -2.69 16.99 0.56
C SER A 95 -2.50 16.42 1.97
N GLY A 96 -2.46 17.31 2.96
CA GLY A 96 -2.50 16.99 4.39
C GLY A 96 -3.91 17.04 4.99
N ASP A 97 -4.93 17.21 4.15
CA ASP A 97 -6.32 17.14 4.56
C ASP A 97 -6.71 15.76 5.06
N THR A 98 -7.39 15.69 6.19
CA THR A 98 -7.72 14.42 6.84
C THR A 98 -8.76 13.60 6.08
N ASP A 99 -9.70 14.26 5.39
CA ASP A 99 -10.70 13.56 4.56
C ASP A 99 -10.04 12.97 3.32
N TYR A 100 -9.07 13.71 2.72
CA TYR A 100 -8.25 13.18 1.63
C TYR A 100 -7.46 11.96 2.05
N LEU A 101 -6.76 12.01 3.18
CA LEU A 101 -5.95 10.90 3.70
C LEU A 101 -6.82 9.69 4.09
N SER A 102 -7.98 9.93 4.70
CA SER A 102 -8.97 8.89 5.00
C SER A 102 -9.47 8.22 3.71
N GLY A 103 -9.77 9.02 2.69
CA GLY A 103 -10.14 8.50 1.36
C GLY A 103 -9.07 7.61 0.75
N ILE A 104 -7.79 7.95 0.90
CA ILE A 104 -6.66 7.14 0.42
C ILE A 104 -6.57 5.80 1.15
N GLY A 105 -6.62 5.79 2.49
CA GLY A 105 -6.60 4.56 3.27
C GLY A 105 -7.75 3.63 2.86
N ARG A 106 -8.94 4.18 2.72
CA ARG A 106 -10.12 3.46 2.23
C ARG A 106 -9.93 2.89 0.82
N ALA A 107 -9.46 3.69 -0.13
CA ALA A 107 -9.30 3.28 -1.53
C ALA A 107 -8.31 2.11 -1.68
N ILE A 108 -7.20 2.14 -0.94
CA ILE A 108 -6.20 1.07 -0.95
C ILE A 108 -6.78 -0.22 -0.37
N PHE A 109 -7.41 -0.13 0.81
CA PHE A 109 -7.98 -1.29 1.47
C PHE A 109 -9.16 -1.89 0.69
N ASP A 110 -10.05 -1.04 0.17
CA ASP A 110 -11.18 -1.49 -0.66
C ASP A 110 -10.72 -2.15 -1.96
N GLY A 111 -9.60 -1.68 -2.55
CA GLY A 111 -8.98 -2.31 -3.71
C GLY A 111 -8.51 -3.75 -3.43
N MET A 112 -7.97 -4.02 -2.24
CA MET A 112 -7.60 -5.37 -1.80
C MET A 112 -8.83 -6.21 -1.51
N LYS A 113 -9.75 -5.67 -0.71
CA LYS A 113 -10.95 -6.37 -0.25
C LYS A 113 -11.92 -6.74 -1.37
N ALA A 114 -11.94 -5.98 -2.47
CA ALA A 114 -12.79 -6.26 -3.62
C ALA A 114 -12.51 -7.63 -4.26
N THR A 115 -11.24 -8.06 -4.24
CA THR A 115 -10.83 -9.36 -4.80
C THR A 115 -10.63 -10.41 -3.71
N ASP A 116 -10.14 -10.01 -2.54
CA ASP A 116 -9.93 -10.90 -1.40
C ASP A 116 -10.65 -10.35 -0.15
N PRO A 117 -11.85 -10.87 0.19
CA PRO A 117 -12.60 -10.43 1.37
C PRO A 117 -11.85 -10.63 2.70
N GLN A 118 -10.82 -11.48 2.73
CA GLN A 118 -9.99 -11.73 3.89
C GLN A 118 -8.71 -10.89 3.91
N ALA A 119 -8.50 -10.00 2.94
CA ALA A 119 -7.30 -9.20 2.82
C ALA A 119 -6.90 -8.50 4.13
N VAL A 120 -5.62 -8.57 4.44
CA VAL A 120 -4.95 -7.84 5.51
C VAL A 120 -3.91 -6.93 4.86
N TRP A 121 -4.03 -5.65 5.10
CA TRP A 121 -3.06 -4.66 4.62
C TRP A 121 -1.81 -4.68 5.51
N VAL A 122 -0.66 -5.00 4.94
CA VAL A 122 0.64 -4.89 5.61
C VAL A 122 1.26 -3.56 5.21
N LEU A 123 1.47 -2.68 6.18
CA LEU A 123 1.99 -1.33 5.97
C LEU A 123 3.24 -1.10 6.81
N GLN A 124 4.31 -0.60 6.18
CA GLN A 124 5.49 -0.16 6.92
C GLN A 124 5.26 1.19 7.60
N GLY A 125 5.72 1.32 8.84
CA GLY A 125 5.67 2.58 9.61
C GLY A 125 6.69 3.63 9.14
N TRP A 126 7.60 3.29 8.22
CA TRP A 126 8.68 4.15 7.73
C TRP A 126 8.23 5.53 7.23
N PRO A 127 7.14 5.69 6.47
CA PRO A 127 6.68 7.01 6.03
C PRO A 127 6.45 7.98 7.18
N PHE A 128 5.94 7.49 8.31
CA PHE A 128 5.61 8.30 9.48
C PHE A 128 6.85 8.83 10.19
N PHE A 129 7.99 8.18 10.04
CA PHE A 129 9.28 8.67 10.49
C PHE A 129 9.99 9.52 9.43
N TYR A 130 10.07 9.03 8.18
CA TYR A 130 10.77 9.69 7.08
C TYR A 130 10.27 11.12 6.85
N ALA A 131 8.95 11.30 6.78
CA ALA A 131 8.31 12.59 6.59
C ALA A 131 7.54 13.03 7.86
N ARG A 132 8.15 12.87 9.04
CA ARG A 132 7.52 13.20 10.34
C ARG A 132 7.04 14.65 10.48
N HIS A 133 7.61 15.58 9.70
CA HIS A 133 7.15 16.96 9.64
C HIS A 133 5.77 17.08 8.98
N PHE A 134 5.42 16.14 8.09
CA PHE A 134 4.12 16.05 7.45
C PHE A 134 3.17 15.15 8.27
N TRP A 135 3.62 13.98 8.70
CA TRP A 135 2.79 12.97 9.36
C TRP A 135 2.55 13.31 10.83
N THR A 136 1.63 14.23 11.07
CA THR A 136 1.13 14.51 12.42
C THR A 136 0.18 13.38 12.88
N GLN A 137 -0.03 13.29 14.21
CA GLN A 137 -0.93 12.26 14.78
C GLN A 137 -2.32 12.22 14.11
N PRO A 138 -3.03 13.37 13.89
CA PRO A 138 -4.32 13.34 13.20
C PRO A 138 -4.26 12.84 11.76
N ARG A 139 -3.16 13.07 11.05
CA ARG A 139 -2.98 12.59 9.67
C ARG A 139 -2.71 11.10 9.60
N ILE A 140 -1.92 10.56 10.54
CA ILE A 140 -1.70 9.12 10.68
C ILE A 140 -3.03 8.44 11.01
N GLU A 141 -3.76 8.96 11.99
CA GLU A 141 -5.08 8.45 12.35
C GLU A 141 -6.04 8.46 11.15
N ALA A 142 -6.09 9.56 10.41
CA ALA A 142 -6.96 9.68 9.25
C ALA A 142 -6.72 8.62 8.17
N VAL A 143 -5.46 8.31 7.85
CA VAL A 143 -5.15 7.29 6.82
C VAL A 143 -5.40 5.87 7.32
N LEU A 144 -5.27 5.61 8.62
CA LEU A 144 -5.43 4.27 9.21
C LEU A 144 -6.87 3.96 9.65
N ALA A 145 -7.63 4.96 10.09
CA ALA A 145 -8.98 4.79 10.64
C ALA A 145 -9.98 4.04 9.74
N PRO A 146 -9.96 4.18 8.40
CA PRO A 146 -10.89 3.44 7.53
C PRO A 146 -10.69 1.93 7.52
N VAL A 147 -9.56 1.43 8.00
CA VAL A 147 -9.21 0.00 7.95
C VAL A 147 -9.52 -0.64 9.31
N PRO A 148 -10.28 -1.74 9.39
CA PRO A 148 -10.51 -2.46 10.64
C PRO A 148 -9.21 -2.96 11.27
N ASP A 149 -9.13 -3.03 12.59
CA ASP A 149 -7.91 -3.39 13.31
C ASP A 149 -7.42 -4.79 12.95
N GLU A 150 -8.33 -5.73 12.79
CA GLU A 150 -8.03 -7.11 12.38
C GLU A 150 -7.65 -7.25 10.88
N ARG A 151 -7.63 -6.16 10.13
CA ARG A 151 -7.37 -6.11 8.70
C ARG A 151 -6.15 -5.26 8.32
N ILE A 152 -5.35 -4.87 9.31
CA ILE A 152 -4.11 -4.13 9.09
C ILE A 152 -3.02 -4.68 10.00
N LEU A 153 -1.80 -4.70 9.50
CA LEU A 153 -0.59 -5.04 10.26
C LEU A 153 0.46 -3.97 9.99
N LEU A 154 0.87 -3.26 11.05
CA LEU A 154 1.91 -2.23 10.96
C LEU A 154 3.28 -2.84 11.27
N LEU A 155 4.21 -2.68 10.33
CA LEU A 155 5.60 -3.11 10.51
C LEU A 155 6.45 -1.91 10.97
N ASP A 156 6.96 -1.98 12.20
CA ASP A 156 7.88 -0.96 12.71
C ASP A 156 9.31 -1.25 12.22
N LEU A 157 9.58 -0.81 11.00
CA LEU A 157 10.89 -0.98 10.37
C LEU A 157 11.95 -0.19 11.13
N PHE A 158 13.09 -0.81 11.44
CA PHE A 158 14.18 -0.26 12.27
C PHE A 158 13.81 0.03 13.73
N CYS A 159 12.83 -0.66 14.27
CA CYS A 159 12.37 -0.52 15.65
C CYS A 159 13.53 -0.53 16.67
N GLU A 160 14.59 -1.32 16.42
CA GLU A 160 15.78 -1.42 17.26
C GLU A 160 16.62 -0.13 17.32
N LYS A 161 16.45 0.79 16.35
CA LYS A 161 17.15 2.09 16.31
C LYS A 161 16.22 3.27 16.44
N THR A 162 15.06 3.17 15.80
CA THR A 162 14.08 4.25 15.73
C THR A 162 12.69 3.65 15.88
N PRO A 163 12.20 3.49 17.12
CA PRO A 163 10.90 2.90 17.38
C PRO A 163 9.78 3.86 16.97
N VAL A 164 9.29 3.73 15.75
CA VAL A 164 8.24 4.61 15.19
C VAL A 164 6.94 4.47 15.96
N TRP A 165 6.66 3.29 16.50
CA TRP A 165 5.51 3.04 17.35
C TRP A 165 5.43 4.01 18.55
N SER A 166 6.57 4.37 19.14
CA SER A 166 6.58 5.29 20.28
C SER A 166 6.29 6.75 19.86
N LEU A 167 6.65 7.12 18.63
CA LEU A 167 6.42 8.45 18.07
C LEU A 167 4.98 8.64 17.59
N THR A 168 4.29 7.55 17.31
CA THR A 168 2.95 7.54 16.69
C THR A 168 1.86 7.04 17.64
N LYS A 169 2.14 6.96 18.94
CA LYS A 169 1.23 6.39 19.94
C LYS A 169 0.74 4.98 19.53
N ALA A 170 1.69 4.10 19.27
CA ALA A 170 1.43 2.75 18.75
C ALA A 170 0.55 2.77 17.48
N PHE A 171 0.95 3.60 16.49
CA PHE A 171 0.22 3.78 15.23
C PHE A 171 -1.28 4.06 15.44
N CYS A 172 -1.59 4.95 16.39
CA CYS A 172 -2.95 5.28 16.79
C CYS A 172 -3.73 4.09 17.36
N GLY A 173 -3.04 3.12 17.96
CA GLY A 173 -3.63 1.89 18.52
C GLY A 173 -3.91 0.79 17.52
N LYS A 174 -3.42 0.90 16.28
CA LYS A 174 -3.48 -0.18 15.29
C LYS A 174 -2.43 -1.26 15.59
N PRO A 175 -2.73 -2.53 15.34
CA PRO A 175 -1.81 -3.65 15.56
C PRO A 175 -0.64 -3.69 14.57
#